data_ebbf3622595a68c5bd97f5ebc007e2c3
#
_entry.id   ebbf3622595a68c5bd97f5ebc007e2c3
#
_cell.length_a   1.000
_cell.length_b   1.000
_cell.length_c   1.000
_cell.angle_alpha   90.00
_cell.angle_beta   90.00
_cell.angle_gamma   90.00
#
_symmetry.space_group_name_H-M   'P 1'
#
loop_
_entity.id
_entity.type
_entity.pdbx_description
1 polymer ?
#
loop_
_entity_poly.entity_id
_entity_poly.type
_entity_poly.pdbx_seq_one_letter_code
_entity_poly.pdbx_strand_id
1 'polypeptide(L)'
;HVDYQEISNQGSRWIDRIYPDGTWEANLFQFFHRVWPKLSFSLPKPFLLENGRRRDEGAIHEALREAFANSIIHADYRGQGGIVIKKYPDRFLFVNPGYMLVPLEQYYKGGCSVPRNTTIQTMFSLLGYGEKAGSGSLRIMSAWASAHWRKPFISMTNRPDRVCLDLKMEVLLPKDSLEHLEYIFGKDVRNMYGDALVILSTAEIEGVVSNLRLQGLLNKHSSEISIMLKDLCSQGYLNPENKGRWTSYHLNKGIGLKQGSLFENLDGHLNEKMDTSDKKDGHLGRNMQEIKSSELKSYIVEICSSRYLTIEEIAVKTRRTSKYLKNKIVSQLLKDGLLERLYPTTPNHPNQAYKKKQQ
;
A
#
# COMPACT_ATOMS: atom_id res chain seq x y z
N HIS A 1 -33.92 -6.91 -11.92
CA HIS A 1 -33.24 -7.86 -11.04
C HIS A 1 -32.05 -7.19 -10.37
N VAL A 2 -31.94 -7.30 -9.04
CA VAL A 2 -30.85 -6.79 -8.21
C VAL A 2 -30.40 -7.89 -7.25
N ASP A 3 -29.10 -7.99 -7.00
CA ASP A 3 -28.53 -9.00 -6.10
C ASP A 3 -27.27 -8.44 -5.44
N TYR A 4 -27.25 -8.38 -4.12
CA TYR A 4 -26.08 -8.09 -3.32
C TYR A 4 -25.62 -9.36 -2.63
N GLN A 5 -24.32 -9.60 -2.66
CA GLN A 5 -23.68 -10.77 -2.07
C GLN A 5 -22.44 -10.34 -1.28
N GLU A 6 -22.36 -10.70 -0.01
CA GLU A 6 -21.13 -10.59 0.78
C GLU A 6 -20.44 -11.96 0.83
N ILE A 7 -19.16 -12.00 0.44
CA ILE A 7 -18.40 -13.24 0.23
C ILE A 7 -17.22 -13.26 1.20
N SER A 8 -17.02 -14.39 1.88
CA SER A 8 -15.86 -14.57 2.79
C SER A 8 -14.59 -14.97 2.03
N ASN A 9 -13.43 -14.84 2.69
CA ASN A 9 -12.13 -15.29 2.13
C ASN A 9 -12.04 -16.78 1.85
N GLN A 10 -12.89 -17.59 2.48
CA GLN A 10 -12.74 -19.06 2.48
C GLN A 10 -13.69 -19.81 1.54
N GLY A 11 -14.54 -19.11 0.79
CA GLY A 11 -15.52 -19.83 0.02
C GLY A 11 -16.13 -19.07 -1.15
N SER A 12 -16.69 -19.84 -2.08
CA SER A 12 -17.53 -19.35 -3.17
C SER A 12 -18.96 -18.99 -2.73
N ARG A 13 -19.32 -19.28 -1.47
CA ARG A 13 -20.67 -19.04 -0.94
C ARG A 13 -20.71 -17.68 -0.22
N TRP A 14 -21.83 -16.96 -0.43
CA TRP A 14 -22.12 -15.73 0.29
C TRP A 14 -22.37 -16.00 1.78
N ILE A 15 -21.94 -15.08 2.63
CA ILE A 15 -22.24 -15.04 4.07
C ILE A 15 -23.47 -14.17 4.36
N ASP A 16 -23.77 -13.23 3.45
CA ASP A 16 -24.95 -12.37 3.48
C ASP A 16 -25.43 -12.07 2.05
N ARG A 17 -26.73 -11.90 1.86
CA ARG A 17 -27.33 -11.66 0.56
C ARG A 17 -28.58 -10.81 0.67
N ILE A 18 -28.76 -9.85 -0.27
CA ILE A 18 -29.99 -9.08 -0.44
C ILE A 18 -30.44 -9.22 -1.89
N TYR A 19 -31.57 -9.85 -2.10
CA TYR A 19 -32.22 -10.04 -3.39
C TYR A 19 -33.76 -9.98 -3.24
N PRO A 20 -34.53 -9.84 -4.33
CA PRO A 20 -35.98 -9.86 -4.28
C PRO A 20 -36.53 -11.23 -3.84
N ASP A 21 -36.67 -11.44 -2.55
CA ASP A 21 -37.15 -12.69 -1.93
C ASP A 21 -38.63 -12.62 -1.46
N GLY A 22 -39.28 -11.49 -1.70
CA GLY A 22 -40.66 -11.25 -1.27
C GLY A 22 -40.80 -10.73 0.16
N THR A 23 -39.72 -10.61 0.93
CA THR A 23 -39.72 -10.09 2.33
C THR A 23 -39.69 -8.57 2.41
N TRP A 24 -39.48 -7.89 1.29
CA TRP A 24 -39.33 -6.43 1.22
C TRP A 24 -39.83 -5.89 -0.14
N GLU A 25 -40.13 -4.60 -0.19
CA GLU A 25 -40.47 -3.92 -1.45
C GLU A 25 -39.22 -3.85 -2.37
N ALA A 26 -39.16 -4.76 -3.33
CA ALA A 26 -38.01 -4.96 -4.21
C ALA A 26 -37.93 -3.87 -5.29
N ASN A 27 -37.80 -2.60 -4.87
CA ASN A 27 -37.52 -1.46 -5.74
C ASN A 27 -36.06 -0.98 -5.58
N LEU A 28 -35.57 -0.17 -6.52
CA LEU A 28 -34.16 0.30 -6.56
C LEU A 28 -33.80 1.20 -5.38
N PHE A 29 -34.76 1.98 -4.87
CA PHE A 29 -34.55 2.85 -3.71
C PHE A 29 -34.33 2.01 -2.44
N GLN A 30 -35.23 1.04 -2.17
CA GLN A 30 -35.08 0.13 -1.03
C GLN A 30 -33.81 -0.72 -1.13
N PHE A 31 -33.46 -1.18 -2.34
CA PHE A 31 -32.21 -1.90 -2.57
C PHE A 31 -31.01 -1.05 -2.19
N PHE A 32 -30.96 0.21 -2.65
CA PHE A 32 -29.88 1.13 -2.33
C PHE A 32 -29.74 1.33 -0.81
N HIS A 33 -30.83 1.63 -0.12
CA HIS A 33 -30.84 1.87 1.32
C HIS A 33 -30.51 0.63 2.16
N ARG A 34 -30.82 -0.56 1.71
CA ARG A 34 -30.49 -1.82 2.40
C ARG A 34 -29.05 -2.24 2.20
N VAL A 35 -28.48 -1.97 1.02
CA VAL A 35 -27.12 -2.41 0.64
C VAL A 35 -26.06 -1.40 1.10
N TRP A 36 -26.37 -0.08 1.05
CA TRP A 36 -25.39 0.95 1.38
C TRP A 36 -24.75 0.78 2.78
N PRO A 37 -25.48 0.56 3.87
CA PRO A 37 -24.88 0.34 5.19
C PRO A 37 -23.91 -0.84 5.23
N LYS A 38 -24.20 -1.91 4.48
CA LYS A 38 -23.34 -3.10 4.40
C LYS A 38 -22.06 -2.83 3.61
N LEU A 39 -22.15 -2.07 2.53
CA LEU A 39 -20.98 -1.66 1.75
C LEU A 39 -20.06 -0.74 2.55
N SER A 40 -20.63 0.27 3.22
CA SER A 40 -19.87 1.30 3.93
C SER A 40 -19.26 0.81 5.24
N PHE A 41 -19.80 -0.24 5.85
CA PHE A 41 -19.38 -0.74 7.16
C PHE A 41 -17.90 -1.14 7.24
N SER A 42 -17.35 -1.70 6.16
CA SER A 42 -15.97 -2.19 6.10
C SER A 42 -14.95 -1.12 5.73
N LEU A 43 -15.40 0.07 5.37
CA LEU A 43 -14.49 1.15 4.99
C LEU A 43 -13.85 1.81 6.22
N PRO A 44 -12.58 2.25 6.11
CA PRO A 44 -11.93 3.00 7.17
C PRO A 44 -12.66 4.32 7.40
N LYS A 45 -13.09 4.58 8.65
CA LYS A 45 -13.75 5.83 9.04
C LYS A 45 -12.70 6.91 9.26
N PRO A 46 -12.73 8.02 8.51
CA PRO A 46 -11.79 9.10 8.72
C PRO A 46 -12.07 9.81 10.04
N PHE A 47 -11.02 10.25 10.72
CA PHE A 47 -11.15 11.15 11.86
C PHE A 47 -11.19 12.60 11.36
N LEU A 48 -12.35 13.01 10.83
CA LEU A 48 -12.55 14.38 10.37
C LEU A 48 -13.56 15.09 11.30
N LEU A 49 -13.19 16.29 11.73
CA LEU A 49 -14.08 17.20 12.47
C LEU A 49 -14.51 18.31 11.50
N GLU A 50 -15.79 18.38 11.23
CA GLU A 50 -16.40 19.46 10.43
C GLU A 50 -17.37 20.23 11.35
N ASN A 51 -17.13 21.49 11.54
CA ASN A 51 -17.91 22.34 12.46
C ASN A 51 -18.04 21.76 13.89
N GLY A 52 -17.00 21.12 14.41
CA GLY A 52 -17.00 20.51 15.73
C GLY A 52 -17.77 19.17 15.85
N ARG A 53 -18.28 18.67 14.73
CA ARG A 53 -18.95 17.35 14.66
C ARG A 53 -18.07 16.34 13.89
N ARG A 54 -18.05 15.12 14.36
CA ARG A 54 -17.35 14.03 13.68
C ARG A 54 -18.07 13.70 12.36
N ARG A 55 -17.32 13.74 11.27
CA ARG A 55 -17.79 13.24 9.97
C ARG A 55 -17.38 11.77 9.85
N ASP A 56 -18.38 10.88 9.78
CA ASP A 56 -18.14 9.44 9.70
C ASP A 56 -17.86 8.96 8.26
N GLU A 57 -18.13 9.78 7.25
CA GLU A 57 -17.91 9.48 5.84
C GLU A 57 -16.82 10.37 5.26
N GLY A 58 -15.87 9.77 4.55
CA GLY A 58 -14.78 10.44 3.83
C GLY A 58 -14.88 10.21 2.33
N ALA A 59 -13.87 10.70 1.60
CA ALA A 59 -13.80 10.61 0.13
C ALA A 59 -14.02 9.19 -0.41
N ILE A 60 -13.53 8.16 0.30
CA ILE A 60 -13.72 6.75 -0.08
C ILE A 60 -15.19 6.33 0.01
N HIS A 61 -15.91 6.78 1.06
CA HIS A 61 -17.33 6.51 1.21
C HIS A 61 -18.14 7.19 0.10
N GLU A 62 -17.83 8.45 -0.20
CA GLU A 62 -18.47 9.19 -1.29
C GLU A 62 -18.23 8.52 -2.64
N ALA A 63 -17.00 8.08 -2.91
CA ALA A 63 -16.63 7.39 -4.13
C ALA A 63 -17.31 6.02 -4.27
N LEU A 64 -17.41 5.23 -3.19
CA LEU A 64 -18.12 3.96 -3.21
C LEU A 64 -19.63 4.15 -3.41
N ARG A 65 -20.21 5.19 -2.79
CA ARG A 65 -21.62 5.56 -2.98
C ARG A 65 -21.89 6.00 -4.42
N GLU A 66 -20.99 6.77 -5.01
CA GLU A 66 -21.02 7.16 -6.43
C GLU A 66 -20.97 5.93 -7.34
N ALA A 67 -20.04 4.99 -7.09
CA ALA A 67 -19.96 3.74 -7.86
C ALA A 67 -21.25 2.92 -7.76
N PHE A 68 -21.86 2.86 -6.58
CA PHE A 68 -23.11 2.17 -6.37
C PHE A 68 -24.28 2.86 -7.08
N ALA A 69 -24.43 4.18 -6.94
CA ALA A 69 -25.45 4.94 -7.65
C ALA A 69 -25.30 4.78 -9.18
N ASN A 70 -24.06 4.85 -9.68
CA ASN A 70 -23.75 4.66 -11.10
C ASN A 70 -24.13 3.26 -11.59
N SER A 71 -23.96 2.23 -10.77
CA SER A 71 -24.38 0.87 -11.13
C SER A 71 -25.89 0.79 -11.37
N ILE A 72 -26.69 1.55 -10.63
CA ILE A 72 -28.15 1.62 -10.79
C ILE A 72 -28.52 2.50 -11.98
N ILE A 73 -27.89 3.66 -12.13
CA ILE A 73 -28.20 4.65 -13.19
C ILE A 73 -27.85 4.10 -14.59
N HIS A 74 -26.78 3.35 -14.73
CA HIS A 74 -26.26 2.90 -16.03
C HIS A 74 -26.65 1.46 -16.41
N ALA A 75 -27.36 0.71 -15.55
CA ALA A 75 -27.79 -0.63 -15.85
C ALA A 75 -28.76 -0.68 -17.04
N ASP A 76 -28.64 -1.72 -17.87
CA ASP A 76 -29.61 -2.04 -18.89
C ASP A 76 -30.71 -2.94 -18.31
N TYR A 77 -31.82 -2.33 -17.89
CA TYR A 77 -32.96 -3.05 -17.30
C TYR A 77 -33.76 -3.88 -18.31
N ARG A 78 -33.47 -3.74 -19.61
CA ARG A 78 -34.05 -4.55 -20.68
C ARG A 78 -33.13 -5.69 -21.11
N GLY A 79 -31.85 -5.64 -20.69
CA GLY A 79 -30.85 -6.64 -20.97
C GLY A 79 -31.03 -7.92 -20.15
N GLN A 80 -30.21 -8.90 -20.46
CA GLN A 80 -30.20 -10.17 -19.73
C GLN A 80 -29.51 -10.03 -18.36
N GLY A 81 -30.16 -10.59 -17.33
CA GLY A 81 -29.68 -10.61 -15.95
C GLY A 81 -29.99 -9.33 -15.18
N GLY A 82 -29.31 -9.10 -14.07
CA GLY A 82 -29.53 -7.97 -13.19
C GLY A 82 -28.24 -7.31 -12.74
N ILE A 83 -28.37 -6.27 -11.94
CA ILE A 83 -27.25 -5.67 -11.21
C ILE A 83 -26.81 -6.67 -10.16
N VAL A 84 -25.52 -7.02 -10.15
CA VAL A 84 -24.93 -7.87 -9.11
C VAL A 84 -23.81 -7.09 -8.43
N ILE A 85 -23.92 -6.94 -7.11
CA ILE A 85 -22.91 -6.29 -6.28
C ILE A 85 -22.31 -7.35 -5.36
N LYS A 86 -21.00 -7.54 -5.47
CA LYS A 86 -20.29 -8.46 -4.60
C LYS A 86 -19.32 -7.69 -3.72
N LYS A 87 -19.43 -7.88 -2.42
CA LYS A 87 -18.51 -7.37 -1.42
C LYS A 87 -17.61 -8.52 -0.96
N TYR A 88 -16.32 -8.35 -1.16
CA TYR A 88 -15.26 -9.19 -0.62
C TYR A 88 -14.54 -8.43 0.51
N PRO A 89 -13.75 -9.10 1.35
CA PRO A 89 -12.96 -8.42 2.37
C PRO A 89 -11.95 -7.42 1.82
N ASP A 90 -11.48 -7.63 0.58
CA ASP A 90 -10.42 -6.87 -0.08
C ASP A 90 -10.89 -6.05 -1.29
N ARG A 91 -12.18 -6.14 -1.69
CA ARG A 91 -12.69 -5.43 -2.88
C ARG A 91 -14.20 -5.38 -2.96
N PHE A 92 -14.68 -4.47 -3.80
CA PHE A 92 -16.07 -4.39 -4.25
C PHE A 92 -16.14 -4.63 -5.75
N LEU A 93 -17.10 -5.44 -6.17
CA LEU A 93 -17.35 -5.76 -7.57
C LEU A 93 -18.77 -5.34 -7.94
N PHE A 94 -18.90 -4.42 -8.89
CA PHE A 94 -20.19 -3.98 -9.45
C PHE A 94 -20.33 -4.53 -10.85
N VAL A 95 -21.30 -5.40 -11.06
CA VAL A 95 -21.57 -6.05 -12.35
C VAL A 95 -22.90 -5.58 -12.88
N ASN A 96 -22.86 -4.83 -13.97
CA ASN A 96 -24.02 -4.23 -14.62
C ASN A 96 -24.39 -4.96 -15.90
N PRO A 97 -25.68 -5.19 -16.18
CA PRO A 97 -26.14 -5.62 -17.49
C PRO A 97 -25.97 -4.46 -18.50
N GLY A 98 -25.62 -4.83 -19.74
CA GLY A 98 -25.42 -3.91 -20.85
C GLY A 98 -23.95 -3.59 -21.12
N TYR A 99 -23.71 -2.69 -22.08
CA TYR A 99 -22.40 -2.21 -22.52
C TYR A 99 -22.19 -0.75 -22.09
N MET A 100 -20.94 -0.30 -22.14
CA MET A 100 -20.63 1.12 -21.87
C MET A 100 -21.11 2.00 -23.01
N LEU A 101 -21.76 3.13 -22.67
CA LEU A 101 -22.21 4.16 -23.62
C LEU A 101 -21.11 5.16 -23.96
N VAL A 102 -20.03 5.17 -23.19
CA VAL A 102 -18.85 6.00 -23.42
C VAL A 102 -17.63 5.11 -23.62
N PRO A 103 -16.64 5.52 -24.44
CA PRO A 103 -15.39 4.77 -24.57
C PRO A 103 -14.68 4.63 -23.21
N LEU A 104 -13.99 3.50 -23.01
CA LEU A 104 -13.28 3.22 -21.77
C LEU A 104 -12.22 4.29 -21.44
N GLU A 105 -11.53 4.80 -22.45
CA GLU A 105 -10.58 5.92 -22.27
C GLU A 105 -11.26 7.18 -21.74
N GLN A 106 -12.45 7.49 -22.24
CA GLN A 106 -13.22 8.65 -21.81
C GLN A 106 -13.72 8.50 -20.37
N TYR A 107 -14.08 7.28 -19.95
CA TYR A 107 -14.39 6.98 -18.54
C TYR A 107 -13.22 7.34 -17.62
N TYR A 108 -11.99 6.93 -18.00
CA TYR A 108 -10.80 7.23 -17.18
C TYR A 108 -10.37 8.71 -17.25
N LYS A 109 -10.67 9.42 -18.34
CA LYS A 109 -10.41 10.87 -18.45
C LYS A 109 -11.45 11.70 -17.71
N GLY A 110 -12.65 11.14 -17.48
CA GLY A 110 -13.76 11.87 -16.89
C GLY A 110 -14.36 12.96 -17.79
N GLY A 111 -15.24 13.78 -17.24
CA GLY A 111 -15.82 14.93 -17.94
C GLY A 111 -16.93 14.59 -18.95
N CYS A 112 -17.26 13.30 -19.10
CA CYS A 112 -18.37 12.86 -19.97
C CYS A 112 -19.25 11.87 -19.20
N SER A 113 -20.55 12.07 -19.25
CA SER A 113 -21.55 11.16 -18.67
C SER A 113 -22.72 11.04 -19.63
N VAL A 114 -23.01 9.81 -20.03
CA VAL A 114 -24.20 9.46 -20.83
C VAL A 114 -25.00 8.45 -20.01
N PRO A 115 -25.97 8.92 -19.23
CA PRO A 115 -26.79 8.02 -18.40
C PRO A 115 -27.72 7.19 -19.27
N ARG A 116 -27.77 5.88 -18.99
CA ARG A 116 -28.72 5.01 -19.66
C ARG A 116 -30.16 5.28 -19.19
N ASN A 117 -30.31 5.61 -17.91
CA ASN A 117 -31.61 5.83 -17.27
C ASN A 117 -31.67 7.25 -16.69
N THR A 118 -32.03 8.24 -17.51
CA THR A 118 -32.06 9.67 -17.13
C THR A 118 -33.01 9.98 -16.00
N THR A 119 -34.20 9.32 -15.95
CA THR A 119 -35.15 9.46 -14.86
C THR A 119 -34.59 8.99 -13.53
N ILE A 120 -33.93 7.81 -13.52
CA ILE A 120 -33.28 7.27 -12.32
C ILE A 120 -32.15 8.19 -11.88
N GLN A 121 -31.34 8.72 -12.81
CA GLN A 121 -30.30 9.69 -12.49
C GLN A 121 -30.88 10.92 -11.81
N THR A 122 -32.00 11.48 -12.34
CA THR A 122 -32.65 12.64 -11.73
C THR A 122 -33.15 12.34 -10.32
N MET A 123 -33.76 11.17 -10.09
CA MET A 123 -34.20 10.74 -8.78
C MET A 123 -33.04 10.62 -7.79
N PHE A 124 -31.95 9.97 -8.17
CA PHE A 124 -30.77 9.83 -7.33
C PHE A 124 -30.08 11.17 -7.06
N SER A 125 -30.05 12.10 -8.03
CA SER A 125 -29.51 13.45 -7.83
C SER A 125 -30.33 14.26 -6.83
N LEU A 126 -31.65 14.14 -6.83
CA LEU A 126 -32.53 14.78 -5.85
C LEU A 126 -32.33 14.25 -4.42
N LEU A 127 -31.89 13.01 -4.30
CA LEU A 127 -31.51 12.39 -3.02
C LEU A 127 -30.10 12.73 -2.59
N GLY A 128 -29.33 13.49 -3.36
CA GLY A 128 -27.94 13.81 -3.12
C GLY A 128 -26.97 12.68 -3.48
N TYR A 129 -27.41 11.70 -4.26
CA TYR A 129 -26.62 10.57 -4.72
C TYR A 129 -26.40 10.68 -6.24
N GLY A 130 -25.17 10.88 -6.64
CA GLY A 130 -24.82 11.03 -8.07
C GLY A 130 -24.93 12.46 -8.58
N GLU A 131 -23.89 12.95 -9.20
CA GLU A 131 -23.81 14.26 -9.83
C GLU A 131 -23.96 14.15 -11.35
N LYS A 132 -24.55 15.20 -11.97
CA LYS A 132 -24.76 15.23 -13.43
C LYS A 132 -23.52 15.63 -14.24
N ALA A 133 -22.41 16.03 -13.58
CA ALA A 133 -21.30 16.72 -14.24
C ALA A 133 -20.24 15.78 -14.88
N GLY A 134 -20.45 14.46 -14.92
CA GLY A 134 -19.44 13.54 -15.44
C GLY A 134 -18.16 13.44 -14.58
N SER A 135 -18.20 13.92 -13.34
CA SER A 135 -17.09 13.91 -12.37
C SER A 135 -16.98 12.60 -11.59
N GLY A 136 -18.00 11.75 -11.63
CA GLY A 136 -18.11 10.55 -10.79
C GLY A 136 -16.93 9.58 -10.96
N SER A 137 -16.51 9.30 -12.20
CA SER A 137 -15.35 8.45 -12.46
C SER A 137 -14.06 8.99 -11.86
N LEU A 138 -13.81 10.30 -12.03
CA LEU A 138 -12.63 10.96 -11.46
C LEU A 138 -12.65 10.96 -9.93
N ARG A 139 -13.82 11.13 -9.31
CA ARG A 139 -13.98 11.04 -7.86
C ARG A 139 -13.61 9.65 -7.34
N ILE A 140 -14.10 8.59 -8.02
CA ILE A 140 -13.76 7.21 -7.68
C ILE A 140 -12.25 6.98 -7.81
N MET A 141 -11.63 7.41 -8.92
CA MET A 141 -10.19 7.26 -9.15
C MET A 141 -9.37 8.01 -8.10
N SER A 142 -9.72 9.26 -7.81
CA SER A 142 -9.01 10.10 -6.84
C SER A 142 -9.09 9.53 -5.42
N ALA A 143 -10.27 9.07 -5.00
CA ALA A 143 -10.46 8.50 -3.68
C ALA A 143 -9.64 7.20 -3.49
N TRP A 144 -9.63 6.32 -4.50
CA TRP A 144 -8.81 5.10 -4.47
C TRP A 144 -7.31 5.40 -4.48
N ALA A 145 -6.90 6.39 -5.28
CA ALA A 145 -5.50 6.85 -5.29
C ALA A 145 -5.07 7.44 -3.95
N SER A 146 -5.93 8.26 -3.31
CA SER A 146 -5.63 8.84 -2.00
C SER A 146 -5.53 7.82 -0.88
N ALA A 147 -6.21 6.67 -1.02
CA ALA A 147 -6.10 5.53 -0.13
C ALA A 147 -4.89 4.63 -0.44
N HIS A 148 -4.11 4.95 -1.46
CA HIS A 148 -3.00 4.14 -1.98
C HIS A 148 -3.42 2.73 -2.44
N TRP A 149 -4.67 2.58 -2.87
CA TRP A 149 -5.21 1.32 -3.38
C TRP A 149 -5.01 1.20 -4.88
N ARG A 150 -5.07 -0.03 -5.39
CA ARG A 150 -4.99 -0.29 -6.83
C ARG A 150 -6.05 0.48 -7.59
N LYS A 151 -5.65 1.03 -8.75
CA LYS A 151 -6.53 1.78 -9.64
C LYS A 151 -7.80 0.97 -9.95
N PRO A 152 -8.99 1.57 -9.83
CA PRO A 152 -10.24 0.96 -10.25
C PRO A 152 -10.15 0.41 -11.67
N PHE A 153 -10.63 -0.81 -11.85
CA PHE A 153 -10.52 -1.53 -13.12
C PHE A 153 -11.90 -1.85 -13.70
N ILE A 154 -12.10 -1.54 -14.98
CA ILE A 154 -13.30 -1.90 -15.72
C ILE A 154 -12.96 -3.02 -16.70
N SER A 155 -13.77 -4.08 -16.68
CA SER A 155 -13.82 -5.13 -17.67
C SER A 155 -15.19 -5.22 -18.31
N MET A 156 -15.24 -5.70 -19.54
CA MET A 156 -16.46 -5.88 -20.30
C MET A 156 -16.53 -7.30 -20.86
N THR A 157 -17.72 -7.87 -20.91
CA THR A 157 -18.01 -9.14 -21.60
C THR A 157 -19.12 -8.91 -22.60
N ASN A 158 -19.14 -9.67 -23.69
CA ASN A 158 -20.07 -9.49 -24.80
C ASN A 158 -21.13 -10.62 -24.90
N ARG A 159 -21.03 -11.66 -24.03
CA ARG A 159 -22.00 -12.78 -24.05
C ARG A 159 -22.23 -13.33 -22.66
N PRO A 160 -23.21 -12.82 -21.90
CA PRO A 160 -24.02 -11.63 -22.16
C PRO A 160 -23.24 -10.32 -21.99
N ASP A 161 -23.77 -9.23 -22.54
CA ASP A 161 -23.19 -7.90 -22.37
C ASP A 161 -23.18 -7.50 -20.90
N ARG A 162 -21.99 -7.29 -20.35
CA ARG A 162 -21.76 -6.90 -18.95
C ARG A 162 -20.64 -5.91 -18.84
N VAL A 163 -20.81 -4.94 -17.98
CA VAL A 163 -19.76 -4.04 -17.49
C VAL A 163 -19.48 -4.37 -16.04
N CYS A 164 -18.24 -4.62 -15.72
CA CYS A 164 -17.80 -4.97 -14.39
C CYS A 164 -16.79 -3.93 -13.90
N LEU A 165 -17.11 -3.22 -12.81
CA LEU A 165 -16.20 -2.32 -12.10
C LEU A 165 -15.65 -3.06 -10.87
N ASP A 166 -14.35 -3.26 -10.85
CA ASP A 166 -13.59 -3.87 -9.75
C ASP A 166 -12.86 -2.78 -8.95
N LEU A 167 -13.24 -2.60 -7.70
CA LEU A 167 -12.69 -1.63 -6.75
C LEU A 167 -11.91 -2.38 -5.67
N LYS A 168 -10.63 -2.65 -5.94
CA LYS A 168 -9.74 -3.34 -5.00
C LYS A 168 -9.26 -2.40 -3.89
N MET A 169 -9.31 -2.87 -2.65
CA MET A 169 -8.72 -2.21 -1.47
C MET A 169 -7.32 -2.75 -1.16
N GLU A 170 -6.64 -3.23 -2.19
CA GLU A 170 -5.29 -3.77 -2.09
C GLU A 170 -4.29 -2.61 -2.19
N VAL A 171 -3.50 -2.45 -1.15
CA VAL A 171 -2.46 -1.42 -1.09
C VAL A 171 -1.36 -1.77 -2.09
N LEU A 172 -0.95 -0.80 -2.91
CA LEU A 172 0.12 -0.96 -3.90
C LEU A 172 1.50 -1.16 -3.27
N LEU A 173 1.62 -0.86 -1.98
CA LEU A 173 2.87 -0.83 -1.27
C LEU A 173 2.90 -1.94 -0.20
N PRO A 174 4.04 -2.62 0.00
CA PRO A 174 4.19 -3.57 1.08
C PRO A 174 3.92 -2.92 2.44
N LYS A 175 3.14 -3.60 3.29
CA LYS A 175 2.82 -3.08 4.63
C LYS A 175 4.07 -2.81 5.45
N ASP A 176 5.04 -3.69 5.39
CA ASP A 176 6.31 -3.58 6.11
C ASP A 176 7.09 -2.32 5.71
N SER A 177 7.04 -1.95 4.42
CA SER A 177 7.66 -0.74 3.91
C SER A 177 6.95 0.52 4.43
N LEU A 178 5.62 0.51 4.47
CA LEU A 178 4.85 1.63 5.03
C LEU A 178 5.09 1.81 6.53
N GLU A 179 5.08 0.74 7.31
CA GLU A 179 5.36 0.77 8.74
C GLU A 179 6.79 1.28 9.01
N HIS A 180 7.75 0.87 8.17
CA HIS A 180 9.12 1.36 8.29
C HIS A 180 9.26 2.85 7.90
N LEU A 181 8.57 3.30 6.84
CA LEU A 181 8.52 4.72 6.49
C LEU A 181 7.87 5.57 7.58
N GLU A 182 6.80 5.07 8.21
CA GLU A 182 6.18 5.72 9.37
C GLU A 182 7.11 5.79 10.59
N TYR A 183 7.87 4.75 10.83
CA TYR A 183 8.87 4.75 11.90
C TYR A 183 9.96 5.81 11.66
N ILE A 184 10.39 5.99 10.40
CA ILE A 184 11.44 6.96 10.05
C ILE A 184 10.92 8.41 10.04
N PHE A 185 9.74 8.64 9.44
CA PHE A 185 9.25 9.98 9.11
C PHE A 185 8.00 10.41 9.89
N GLY A 186 7.44 9.51 10.72
CA GLY A 186 6.22 9.77 11.47
C GLY A 186 4.94 9.52 10.65
N LYS A 187 3.79 9.73 11.31
CA LYS A 187 2.45 9.44 10.74
C LYS A 187 2.07 10.30 9.52
N ASP A 188 2.77 11.40 9.30
CA ASP A 188 2.50 12.31 8.19
C ASP A 188 2.75 11.66 6.82
N VAL A 189 3.60 10.62 6.76
CA VAL A 189 3.84 9.83 5.54
C VAL A 189 2.55 9.17 5.03
N ARG A 190 1.62 8.80 5.89
CA ARG A 190 0.31 8.25 5.47
C ARG A 190 -0.55 9.24 4.70
N ASN A 191 -0.34 10.53 4.93
CA ASN A 191 -1.09 11.58 4.26
C ASN A 191 -0.47 11.98 2.92
N MET A 192 0.65 11.37 2.54
CA MET A 192 1.29 11.64 1.26
C MET A 192 0.51 11.02 0.10
N TYR A 193 0.47 11.72 -1.02
CA TYR A 193 -0.22 11.26 -2.23
C TYR A 193 0.55 10.14 -2.93
N GLY A 194 -0.19 9.26 -3.61
CA GLY A 194 0.21 7.96 -4.15
C GLY A 194 1.63 7.85 -4.75
N ASP A 195 1.99 8.76 -5.66
CA ASP A 195 3.28 8.69 -6.36
C ASP A 195 4.47 9.00 -5.44
N ALA A 196 4.32 9.96 -4.52
CA ALA A 196 5.38 10.29 -3.55
C ALA A 196 5.67 9.10 -2.64
N LEU A 197 4.62 8.40 -2.21
CA LEU A 197 4.76 7.23 -1.36
C LEU A 197 5.36 6.03 -2.13
N VAL A 198 5.04 5.87 -3.42
CA VAL A 198 5.69 4.87 -4.29
C VAL A 198 7.19 5.16 -4.41
N ILE A 199 7.59 6.43 -4.57
CA ILE A 199 9.00 6.85 -4.61
C ILE A 199 9.70 6.48 -3.31
N LEU A 200 9.14 6.85 -2.16
CA LEU A 200 9.73 6.60 -0.84
C LEU A 200 9.81 5.10 -0.53
N SER A 201 8.74 4.35 -0.83
CA SER A 201 8.73 2.90 -0.64
C SER A 201 9.74 2.20 -1.56
N THR A 202 9.89 2.66 -2.80
CA THR A 202 10.91 2.13 -3.71
C THR A 202 12.31 2.44 -3.18
N ALA A 203 12.54 3.65 -2.68
CA ALA A 203 13.82 4.03 -2.06
C ALA A 203 14.12 3.22 -0.80
N GLU A 204 13.10 2.85 -0.04
CA GLU A 204 13.22 1.99 1.14
C GLU A 204 13.60 0.56 0.75
N ILE A 205 12.89 -0.03 -0.21
CA ILE A 205 13.07 -1.44 -0.63
C ILE A 205 14.37 -1.62 -1.42
N GLU A 206 14.64 -0.75 -2.40
CA GLU A 206 15.78 -0.84 -3.30
C GLU A 206 17.05 -0.16 -2.73
N GLY A 207 16.89 0.62 -1.65
CA GLY A 207 17.96 1.41 -1.02
C GLY A 207 18.24 2.72 -1.73
N VAL A 208 18.10 2.77 -3.04
CA VAL A 208 18.38 3.91 -3.92
C VAL A 208 17.38 3.95 -5.06
N VAL A 209 16.90 5.15 -5.42
CA VAL A 209 16.07 5.37 -6.60
C VAL A 209 16.69 6.37 -7.56
N SER A 210 16.38 6.25 -8.83
CA SER A 210 16.73 7.20 -9.89
C SER A 210 15.50 7.61 -10.70
N ASN A 211 15.59 8.75 -11.38
CA ASN A 211 14.50 9.19 -12.28
C ASN A 211 14.17 8.11 -13.32
N LEU A 212 15.20 7.48 -13.91
CA LEU A 212 14.99 6.42 -14.89
C LEU A 212 14.24 5.20 -14.31
N ARG A 213 14.58 4.79 -13.08
CA ARG A 213 13.88 3.69 -12.40
C ARG A 213 12.42 4.02 -12.16
N LEU A 214 12.14 5.24 -11.75
CA LEU A 214 10.79 5.71 -11.44
C LEU A 214 9.93 5.90 -12.69
N GLN A 215 10.50 6.20 -13.86
CA GLN A 215 9.77 6.20 -15.13
C GLN A 215 9.16 4.83 -15.46
N GLY A 216 9.82 3.74 -15.05
CA GLY A 216 9.29 2.39 -15.20
C GLY A 216 8.18 2.01 -14.21
N LEU A 217 8.01 2.79 -13.14
CA LEU A 217 7.01 2.52 -12.06
C LEU A 217 5.84 3.50 -12.10
N LEU A 218 6.11 4.77 -12.41
CA LEU A 218 5.14 5.85 -12.43
C LEU A 218 4.75 6.15 -13.89
N ASN A 219 3.48 6.30 -14.15
CA ASN A 219 3.01 6.70 -15.47
C ASN A 219 3.14 8.23 -15.66
N LYS A 220 4.39 8.74 -15.52
CA LYS A 220 4.71 10.18 -15.55
C LYS A 220 5.93 10.47 -16.41
N HIS A 221 5.96 11.69 -16.95
CA HIS A 221 7.10 12.16 -17.71
C HIS A 221 8.32 12.41 -16.80
N SER A 222 9.53 12.24 -17.34
CA SER A 222 10.79 12.41 -16.61
C SER A 222 10.92 13.75 -15.90
N SER A 223 10.39 14.83 -16.49
CA SER A 223 10.38 16.18 -15.89
C SER A 223 9.52 16.25 -14.63
N GLU A 224 8.33 15.63 -14.63
CA GLU A 224 7.43 15.59 -13.47
C GLU A 224 8.06 14.80 -12.33
N ILE A 225 8.65 13.64 -12.64
CA ILE A 225 9.39 12.83 -11.66
C ILE A 225 10.55 13.62 -11.05
N SER A 226 11.27 14.42 -11.87
CA SER A 226 12.37 15.27 -11.37
C SER A 226 11.88 16.36 -10.41
N ILE A 227 10.69 16.92 -10.65
CA ILE A 227 10.08 17.89 -9.74
C ILE A 227 9.72 17.19 -8.42
N MET A 228 9.05 16.05 -8.48
CA MET A 228 8.68 15.27 -7.28
C MET A 228 9.89 14.87 -6.44
N LEU A 229 10.97 14.41 -7.07
CA LEU A 229 12.22 14.06 -6.38
C LEU A 229 12.85 15.29 -5.68
N LYS A 230 12.84 16.46 -6.33
CA LYS A 230 13.33 17.72 -5.72
C LYS A 230 12.43 18.14 -4.55
N ASP A 231 11.14 18.02 -4.68
CA ASP A 231 10.19 18.35 -3.62
C ASP A 231 10.39 17.43 -2.40
N LEU A 232 10.54 16.12 -2.61
CA LEU A 232 10.83 15.17 -1.54
C LEU A 232 12.19 15.42 -0.88
N CYS A 233 13.19 15.91 -1.63
CA CYS A 233 14.44 16.36 -1.05
C CYS A 233 14.27 17.65 -0.24
N SER A 234 13.51 18.64 -0.73
CA SER A 234 13.25 19.90 -0.02
C SER A 234 12.48 19.69 1.28
N GLN A 235 11.58 18.71 1.30
CA GLN A 235 10.83 18.28 2.48
C GLN A 235 11.64 17.40 3.42
N GLY A 236 12.87 17.02 3.05
CA GLY A 236 13.77 16.24 3.88
C GLY A 236 13.56 14.73 3.85
N TYR A 237 12.70 14.19 2.99
CA TYR A 237 12.46 12.75 2.89
C TYR A 237 13.56 12.00 2.14
N LEU A 238 14.16 12.65 1.14
CA LEU A 238 15.21 12.08 0.31
C LEU A 238 16.51 12.93 0.38
N ASN A 239 17.64 12.27 0.25
CA ASN A 239 18.94 12.89 0.04
C ASN A 239 19.44 12.53 -1.37
N PRO A 240 19.85 13.52 -2.20
CA PRO A 240 20.45 13.25 -3.48
C PRO A 240 21.90 12.79 -3.31
N GLU A 241 22.29 11.78 -4.07
CA GLU A 241 23.65 11.31 -4.22
C GLU A 241 24.08 11.49 -5.68
N ASN A 242 25.28 12.00 -5.90
CA ASN A 242 25.79 12.39 -7.22
C ASN A 242 25.07 13.61 -7.83
N LYS A 243 25.54 14.08 -8.99
CA LYS A 243 24.99 15.24 -9.72
C LYS A 243 24.80 14.91 -11.20
N GLY A 244 23.82 15.55 -11.82
CA GLY A 244 23.55 15.47 -13.26
C GLY A 244 22.74 14.24 -13.66
N ARG A 245 23.10 13.62 -14.79
CA ARG A 245 22.33 12.51 -15.39
C ARG A 245 22.28 11.24 -14.51
N TRP A 246 23.22 11.10 -13.59
CA TRP A 246 23.38 9.93 -12.71
C TRP A 246 22.96 10.20 -11.27
N THR A 247 22.16 11.26 -11.04
CA THR A 247 21.66 11.55 -9.70
C THR A 247 20.77 10.40 -9.22
N SER A 248 21.15 9.85 -8.08
CA SER A 248 20.39 8.87 -7.31
C SER A 248 19.91 9.50 -6.01
N TYR A 249 18.90 8.91 -5.43
CA TYR A 249 18.25 9.43 -4.21
C TYR A 249 18.06 8.28 -3.23
N HIS A 250 18.34 8.52 -1.96
CA HIS A 250 18.14 7.56 -0.87
C HIS A 250 17.34 8.21 0.25
N LEU A 251 16.73 7.40 1.10
CA LEU A 251 15.94 7.91 2.23
C LEU A 251 16.82 8.71 3.19
N ASN A 252 16.31 9.84 3.63
CA ASN A 252 16.95 10.64 4.69
C ASN A 252 16.60 10.06 6.06
N LYS A 253 17.46 9.20 6.59
CA LYS A 253 17.27 8.54 7.89
C LYS A 253 17.50 9.46 9.10
N GLY A 254 17.86 10.74 8.88
CA GLY A 254 18.20 11.68 9.94
C GLY A 254 17.02 12.41 10.62
N ILE A 255 15.81 12.33 10.08
CA ILE A 255 14.65 13.07 10.61
C ILE A 255 13.96 12.33 11.78
N GLY A 256 13.96 10.98 11.77
CA GLY A 256 13.32 10.17 12.82
C GLY A 256 13.91 10.33 14.23
N LEU A 257 15.10 10.89 14.37
CA LEU A 257 15.75 11.12 15.65
C LEU A 257 15.39 12.47 16.33
N LYS A 258 14.69 13.38 15.62
CA LYS A 258 14.35 14.71 16.20
C LYS A 258 12.98 14.80 16.85
N GLN A 259 12.07 13.85 16.64
CA GLN A 259 10.75 13.86 17.28
C GLN A 259 10.67 13.08 18.60
N GLY A 260 11.71 12.32 18.96
CA GLY A 260 11.80 11.66 20.28
C GLY A 260 12.27 12.58 21.42
N SER A 261 12.77 13.79 21.13
CA SER A 261 13.37 14.67 22.17
C SER A 261 12.42 15.79 22.67
N LEU A 262 11.15 15.80 22.27
CA LEU A 262 10.20 16.83 22.70
C LEU A 262 9.32 16.41 23.89
N PHE A 263 9.48 15.20 24.41
CA PHE A 263 8.73 14.72 25.59
C PHE A 263 9.58 14.47 26.84
N GLU A 264 10.88 14.83 26.82
CA GLU A 264 11.76 14.69 28.01
C GLU A 264 12.11 16.04 28.68
N ASN A 265 11.30 17.09 28.54
CA ASN A 265 11.50 18.34 29.29
C ASN A 265 10.21 18.79 30.00
N LEU A 266 9.76 18.00 30.95
CA LEU A 266 8.83 18.42 31.99
C LEU A 266 9.10 17.58 33.26
N ASP A 267 10.28 17.75 33.82
CA ASP A 267 10.45 17.72 35.28
C ASP A 267 11.80 18.36 35.65
N GLY A 268 11.64 19.42 36.38
CA GLY A 268 12.37 20.15 37.38
C GLY A 268 13.90 20.05 37.46
N HIS A 269 14.48 21.21 37.28
CA HIS A 269 15.65 21.73 38.01
C HIS A 269 16.18 20.86 39.18
N LEU A 270 17.47 20.56 39.11
CA LEU A 270 18.46 20.97 40.15
C LEU A 270 19.80 20.23 39.95
N ASN A 271 20.84 21.07 39.80
CA ASN A 271 22.21 20.97 40.30
C ASN A 271 23.24 19.95 39.75
N GLU A 272 24.24 20.63 39.18
CA GLU A 272 25.69 20.60 39.54
C GLU A 272 26.58 19.44 39.06
N LYS A 273 27.49 19.88 38.20
CA LYS A 273 28.92 19.53 38.11
C LYS A 273 29.45 18.33 38.92
N MET A 274 30.14 17.43 38.27
CA MET A 274 31.58 17.18 38.44
C MET A 274 32.01 15.81 37.87
N ASP A 275 33.00 15.89 37.06
CA ASP A 275 34.20 15.04 36.86
C ASP A 275 34.18 13.51 36.99
N THR A 276 34.75 12.96 35.93
CA THR A 276 35.76 11.86 35.84
C THR A 276 35.39 10.44 36.27
N SER A 277 35.75 9.60 35.30
CA SER A 277 36.37 8.26 35.44
C SER A 277 35.47 7.02 35.63
N ASP A 278 35.67 6.17 34.65
CA ASP A 278 35.86 4.72 34.73
C ASP A 278 34.73 3.78 35.16
N LYS A 279 34.56 2.85 34.21
CA LYS A 279 34.26 1.41 34.35
C LYS A 279 32.83 0.91 34.32
N LYS A 280 32.61 0.21 33.19
CA LYS A 280 32.09 -1.18 33.04
C LYS A 280 30.68 -1.54 33.50
N ASP A 281 30.07 -2.16 32.50
CA ASP A 281 29.09 -3.25 32.52
C ASP A 281 27.61 -2.89 32.44
N GLY A 282 26.99 -3.42 31.39
CA GLY A 282 25.56 -3.65 31.33
C GLY A 282 24.95 -3.55 29.92
N HIS A 283 24.87 -4.70 29.27
CA HIS A 283 24.15 -4.96 28.03
C HIS A 283 22.84 -4.21 27.85
N LEU A 284 22.61 -3.63 26.67
CA LEU A 284 21.52 -3.84 25.69
C LEU A 284 21.30 -2.60 24.84
N GLY A 285 21.34 -2.79 23.52
CA GLY A 285 20.87 -1.77 22.57
C GLY A 285 21.95 -1.01 21.82
N ARG A 286 22.93 -1.67 21.22
CA ARG A 286 23.88 -1.03 20.31
C ARG A 286 23.34 -0.93 18.90
N ASN A 287 23.29 0.30 18.39
CA ASN A 287 23.11 0.64 16.99
C ASN A 287 24.09 -0.16 16.11
N MET A 288 23.55 -1.04 15.24
CA MET A 288 24.33 -1.97 14.41
C MET A 288 24.95 -1.32 13.15
N GLN A 289 25.42 -0.08 13.20
CA GLN A 289 26.02 0.59 12.01
C GLN A 289 27.56 0.53 11.93
N GLU A 290 28.26 0.07 12.96
CA GLU A 290 29.73 -0.10 12.94
C GLU A 290 30.20 -1.37 13.66
N ILE A 291 29.67 -2.53 13.24
CA ILE A 291 30.26 -3.78 13.70
C ILE A 291 31.60 -3.94 12.98
N LYS A 292 32.71 -3.92 13.72
CA LYS A 292 34.04 -4.24 13.19
C LYS A 292 34.00 -5.62 12.52
N SER A 293 34.81 -5.81 11.49
CA SER A 293 34.80 -7.06 10.68
C SER A 293 34.94 -8.35 11.52
N SER A 294 35.62 -8.29 12.66
CA SER A 294 35.78 -9.39 13.62
C SER A 294 34.47 -9.73 14.35
N GLU A 295 33.73 -8.71 14.79
CA GLU A 295 32.43 -8.89 15.48
C GLU A 295 31.37 -9.43 14.53
N LEU A 296 31.39 -9.00 13.25
CA LEU A 296 30.50 -9.52 12.23
C LEU A 296 30.72 -11.00 11.94
N LYS A 297 31.97 -11.45 11.93
CA LYS A 297 32.30 -12.89 11.77
C LYS A 297 31.74 -13.72 12.92
N SER A 298 31.94 -13.28 14.16
CA SER A 298 31.45 -13.95 15.35
C SER A 298 29.91 -14.04 15.36
N TYR A 299 29.24 -12.96 15.00
CA TYR A 299 27.79 -12.91 14.88
C TYR A 299 27.26 -13.88 13.82
N ILE A 300 27.91 -13.97 12.64
CA ILE A 300 27.48 -14.92 11.59
C ILE A 300 27.63 -16.37 12.07
N VAL A 301 28.71 -16.72 12.77
CA VAL A 301 28.90 -18.05 13.33
C VAL A 301 27.83 -18.38 14.37
N GLU A 302 27.43 -17.39 15.17
CA GLU A 302 26.39 -17.56 16.19
C GLU A 302 25.02 -17.79 15.57
N ILE A 303 24.57 -16.99 14.60
CA ILE A 303 23.27 -17.17 13.95
C ILE A 303 23.17 -18.46 13.14
N CYS A 304 24.29 -18.99 12.65
CA CYS A 304 24.39 -20.27 11.95
C CYS A 304 24.51 -21.48 12.90
N SER A 305 24.45 -21.30 14.23
CA SER A 305 24.65 -22.39 15.19
C SER A 305 23.48 -23.37 15.25
N SER A 306 22.24 -22.91 15.09
CA SER A 306 21.02 -23.68 15.28
C SER A 306 20.56 -24.44 14.03
N ARG A 307 20.72 -23.84 12.85
CA ARG A 307 20.27 -24.41 11.57
C ARG A 307 21.11 -23.93 10.39
N TYR A 308 20.96 -24.59 9.24
CA TYR A 308 21.53 -24.09 8.00
C TYR A 308 20.79 -22.82 7.56
N LEU A 309 21.56 -21.76 7.22
CA LEU A 309 21.04 -20.50 6.72
C LEU A 309 21.57 -20.23 5.31
N THR A 310 20.70 -19.79 4.42
CA THR A 310 21.11 -19.35 3.07
C THR A 310 21.84 -18.01 3.14
N ILE A 311 22.55 -17.64 2.06
CA ILE A 311 23.27 -16.38 2.03
C ILE A 311 22.30 -15.17 2.10
N GLU A 312 21.09 -15.32 1.59
CA GLU A 312 20.03 -14.34 1.63
C GLU A 312 19.52 -14.15 3.07
N GLU A 313 19.27 -15.23 3.81
CA GLU A 313 18.87 -15.17 5.22
C GLU A 313 19.94 -14.51 6.09
N ILE A 314 21.23 -14.83 5.84
CA ILE A 314 22.37 -14.19 6.53
C ILE A 314 22.44 -12.70 6.16
N ALA A 315 22.19 -12.35 4.89
CA ALA A 315 22.19 -10.97 4.42
C ALA A 315 21.11 -10.11 5.11
N VAL A 316 19.91 -10.65 5.24
CA VAL A 316 18.81 -10.01 5.97
C VAL A 316 19.18 -9.78 7.44
N LYS A 317 19.68 -10.82 8.13
CA LYS A 317 20.03 -10.75 9.56
C LYS A 317 21.19 -9.81 9.86
N THR A 318 22.18 -9.73 8.94
CA THR A 318 23.39 -8.89 9.09
C THR A 318 23.25 -7.52 8.45
N ARG A 319 22.16 -7.26 7.71
CA ARG A 319 21.95 -6.03 6.90
C ARG A 319 23.11 -5.73 5.97
N ARG A 320 23.69 -6.76 5.37
CA ARG A 320 24.80 -6.66 4.41
C ARG A 320 24.41 -7.30 3.09
N THR A 321 25.07 -6.92 1.99
CA THR A 321 24.77 -7.50 0.67
C THR A 321 25.25 -8.94 0.59
N SER A 322 24.45 -9.82 -0.03
CA SER A 322 24.79 -11.23 -0.25
C SER A 322 26.13 -11.41 -0.95
N LYS A 323 26.46 -10.53 -1.91
CA LYS A 323 27.74 -10.51 -2.64
C LYS A 323 28.94 -10.26 -1.71
N TYR A 324 28.82 -9.26 -0.81
CA TYR A 324 29.87 -8.96 0.16
C TYR A 324 30.06 -10.10 1.15
N LEU A 325 28.97 -10.61 1.70
CA LEU A 325 28.99 -11.72 2.66
C LEU A 325 29.59 -12.98 2.04
N LYS A 326 29.14 -13.38 0.86
CA LYS A 326 29.61 -14.57 0.15
C LYS A 326 31.11 -14.48 -0.13
N ASN A 327 31.59 -13.35 -0.68
CA ASN A 327 32.96 -13.23 -1.15
C ASN A 327 33.97 -12.86 -0.07
N LYS A 328 33.59 -12.10 0.96
CA LYS A 328 34.54 -11.59 1.97
C LYS A 328 34.43 -12.32 3.30
N ILE A 329 33.23 -12.60 3.79
CA ILE A 329 33.04 -13.08 5.15
C ILE A 329 32.83 -14.60 5.20
N VAL A 330 31.81 -15.10 4.50
CA VAL A 330 31.48 -16.54 4.50
C VAL A 330 32.61 -17.38 3.90
N SER A 331 33.24 -16.87 2.82
CA SER A 331 34.41 -17.55 2.23
C SER A 331 35.58 -17.67 3.20
N GLN A 332 35.80 -16.66 4.05
CA GLN A 332 36.80 -16.69 5.10
C GLN A 332 36.44 -17.67 6.22
N LEU A 333 35.20 -17.60 6.73
CA LEU A 333 34.72 -18.51 7.78
C LEU A 333 34.72 -19.97 7.37
N LEU A 334 34.52 -20.26 6.07
CA LEU A 334 34.67 -21.59 5.51
C LEU A 334 36.14 -22.06 5.49
N LYS A 335 37.07 -21.15 5.12
CA LYS A 335 38.51 -21.43 5.15
C LYS A 335 39.02 -21.64 6.58
N ASP A 336 38.52 -20.83 7.49
CA ASP A 336 38.85 -20.90 8.92
C ASP A 336 38.19 -22.12 9.62
N GLY A 337 37.40 -22.92 8.89
CA GLY A 337 36.75 -24.12 9.38
C GLY A 337 35.63 -23.86 10.40
N LEU A 338 35.13 -22.65 10.50
CA LEU A 338 34.08 -22.22 11.44
C LEU A 338 32.66 -22.50 10.92
N LEU A 339 32.49 -22.55 9.60
CA LEU A 339 31.25 -22.88 8.92
C LEU A 339 31.43 -24.10 8.02
N GLU A 340 30.33 -24.79 7.76
CA GLU A 340 30.23 -25.86 6.76
C GLU A 340 29.14 -25.57 5.76
N ARG A 341 29.21 -26.18 4.59
CA ARG A 341 28.23 -26.06 3.50
C ARG A 341 27.21 -27.17 3.56
N LEU A 342 25.95 -26.87 3.26
CA LEU A 342 24.91 -27.90 3.09
C LEU A 342 25.21 -28.77 1.86
N TYR A 343 25.76 -28.20 0.78
CA TYR A 343 26.18 -28.91 -0.43
C TYR A 343 27.72 -28.74 -0.62
N PRO A 344 28.56 -29.57 0.02
CA PRO A 344 30.02 -29.41 -0.03
C PRO A 344 30.61 -29.61 -1.44
N THR A 345 30.07 -30.59 -2.19
CA THR A 345 30.53 -30.97 -3.55
C THR A 345 30.08 -30.00 -4.64
N THR A 346 29.05 -29.20 -4.38
CA THR A 346 28.48 -28.21 -5.32
C THR A 346 28.46 -26.81 -4.70
N PRO A 347 29.60 -26.09 -4.66
CA PRO A 347 29.70 -24.78 -3.96
C PRO A 347 28.74 -23.71 -4.46
N ASN A 348 28.30 -23.79 -5.73
CA ASN A 348 27.38 -22.85 -6.37
C ASN A 348 25.95 -23.39 -6.49
N HIS A 349 25.56 -24.35 -5.68
CA HIS A 349 24.20 -24.87 -5.67
C HIS A 349 23.19 -23.73 -5.39
N PRO A 350 22.04 -23.62 -6.10
CA PRO A 350 21.05 -22.54 -5.91
C PRO A 350 20.55 -22.43 -4.46
N ASN A 351 20.36 -23.58 -3.79
CA ASN A 351 19.91 -23.66 -2.40
C ASN A 351 21.08 -23.87 -1.41
N GLN A 352 22.26 -23.31 -1.69
CA GLN A 352 23.41 -23.41 -0.80
C GLN A 352 23.12 -22.72 0.53
N ALA A 353 23.40 -23.41 1.62
CA ALA A 353 23.24 -22.88 2.97
C ALA A 353 24.47 -23.23 3.84
N TYR A 354 24.61 -22.53 4.95
CA TYR A 354 25.79 -22.58 5.81
C TYR A 354 25.36 -22.81 7.26
N LYS A 355 26.12 -23.62 7.97
CA LYS A 355 25.93 -23.91 9.39
C LYS A 355 27.26 -23.87 10.12
N LYS A 356 27.24 -23.57 11.42
CA LYS A 356 28.43 -23.67 12.28
C LYS A 356 28.90 -25.12 12.31
N LYS A 357 30.19 -25.33 12.00
CA LYS A 357 30.78 -26.65 12.07
C LYS A 357 30.90 -27.05 13.54
N GLN A 358 30.37 -28.22 13.89
CA GLN A 358 30.54 -28.81 15.20
C GLN A 358 31.98 -29.35 15.27
N GLN A 359 32.74 -28.94 16.28
CA GLN A 359 34.06 -29.49 16.59
C GLN A 359 33.92 -30.89 17.20
#